data_d425095321f7edc2fa4a623c13883c5a
#
_entry.id   d425095321f7edc2fa4a623c13883c5a
#
_cell.length_a   1.000
_cell.length_b   1.000
_cell.length_c   1.000
_cell.angle_alpha   90.00
_cell.angle_beta   90.00
_cell.angle_gamma   90.00
#
_symmetry.space_group_name_H-M   'P 1'
#
loop_
_entity.id
_entity.type
_entity.pdbx_description
1 polymer ?
#
loop_
_entity_poly.entity_id
_entity_poly.type
_entity_poly.pdbx_seq_one_letter_code
_entity_poly.pdbx_strand_id
1 'polypeptide(L)'
;MNSYEPYLPLFGKLIKELDQWRESYGSEIHSRAVHLDPEEIAKTSEALAEKLKGNYPFHHPQYAGQMLKPPHPAAWLAYALTMTINPNNHALDGGPPTSEMEKEVVKSLASMIGYSDNHLGHLTSGGTIANLEALFVAREIHPGKAVAATSNAHYTHSRMCRVLNCNFIEIPVDQFGAPDLDFIRKHAANIGTIVVTMGTTGLGLVEPLAGIIEVARDYGIRIHADAAYGGFFKLISDELPSSGHWSYLGNCDSVVIDPHKHGLQPYGCGSVLYKDASVGTYFKHDSPYTYFTSDELHLGEISIECSRAGAAAAALWTTLQLLPLTRKGLGSILSATRKATQRLAEKISNEPGWQIIAEPQLDILGYFIEPKCKKISDLNHLNKKIFQIGMESRKDGFHLSLFRLAANRFTSIFPEYESDCSEAVILRSVLMKEEHDSFAGELADRLFTTAQHL
;
A
#
# COMPACT_ATOMS: atom_id res chain seq x y z
N MET A 1 12.78 8.37 -15.84
CA MET A 1 12.72 9.16 -14.58
C MET A 1 11.58 10.16 -14.69
N ASN A 2 10.64 10.13 -13.77
CA ASN A 2 9.55 11.10 -13.74
C ASN A 2 10.09 12.47 -13.29
N SER A 3 10.47 13.34 -14.25
CA SER A 3 10.79 14.72 -13.96
C SER A 3 9.51 15.53 -13.84
N TYR A 4 9.41 16.38 -12.82
CA TYR A 4 8.28 17.30 -12.64
C TYR A 4 8.48 18.62 -13.40
N GLU A 5 9.73 18.91 -13.82
CA GLU A 5 10.11 20.13 -14.52
C GLU A 5 9.26 20.44 -15.77
N PRO A 6 8.94 19.48 -16.66
CA PRO A 6 8.10 19.75 -17.83
C PRO A 6 6.68 20.25 -17.50
N TYR A 7 6.21 20.03 -16.28
CA TYR A 7 4.86 20.43 -15.83
C TYR A 7 4.83 21.77 -15.12
N LEU A 8 5.97 22.39 -14.81
CA LEU A 8 6.05 23.69 -14.13
C LEU A 8 5.36 24.83 -14.90
N PRO A 9 5.52 24.95 -16.26
CA PRO A 9 4.79 25.97 -17.00
C PRO A 9 3.27 25.82 -16.91
N LEU A 10 2.76 24.58 -16.98
CA LEU A 10 1.33 24.29 -16.80
C LEU A 10 0.87 24.62 -15.40
N PHE A 11 1.64 24.23 -14.37
CA PHE A 11 1.34 24.56 -12.99
C PHE A 11 1.23 26.07 -12.78
N GLY A 12 2.21 26.86 -13.28
CA GLY A 12 2.19 28.32 -13.20
C GLY A 12 1.00 28.95 -13.93
N LYS A 13 0.58 28.38 -15.07
CA LYS A 13 -0.63 28.82 -15.77
C LYS A 13 -1.89 28.58 -14.91
N LEU A 14 -2.04 27.37 -14.35
CA LEU A 14 -3.22 27.00 -13.53
C LEU A 14 -3.29 27.81 -12.23
N ILE A 15 -2.17 28.13 -11.61
CA ILE A 15 -2.11 29.04 -10.45
C ILE A 15 -2.69 30.42 -10.82
N LYS A 16 -2.30 30.98 -11.96
CA LYS A 16 -2.84 32.28 -12.41
C LYS A 16 -4.35 32.23 -12.64
N GLU A 17 -4.88 31.14 -13.18
CA GLU A 17 -6.33 30.95 -13.34
C GLU A 17 -7.05 30.92 -11.99
N LEU A 18 -6.48 30.25 -10.97
CA LEU A 18 -7.03 30.25 -9.62
C LEU A 18 -6.91 31.63 -8.94
N ASP A 19 -5.85 32.37 -9.20
CA ASP A 19 -5.70 33.72 -8.66
C ASP A 19 -6.76 34.65 -9.27
N GLN A 20 -7.04 34.58 -10.57
CA GLN A 20 -8.14 35.31 -11.22
C GLN A 20 -9.51 34.92 -10.61
N TRP A 21 -9.73 33.65 -10.32
CA TRP A 21 -10.94 33.23 -9.61
C TRP A 21 -11.02 33.84 -8.21
N ARG A 22 -9.93 33.90 -7.45
CA ARG A 22 -9.90 34.56 -6.12
C ARG A 22 -10.21 36.06 -6.24
N GLU A 23 -9.62 36.73 -7.22
CA GLU A 23 -9.84 38.16 -7.48
C GLU A 23 -11.30 38.47 -7.82
N SER A 24 -12.06 37.51 -8.38
CA SER A 24 -13.50 37.69 -8.67
C SER A 24 -14.35 37.91 -7.44
N TYR A 25 -13.86 37.58 -6.24
CA TYR A 25 -14.55 37.85 -4.96
C TYR A 25 -14.24 39.24 -4.38
N GLY A 26 -13.47 40.07 -5.06
CA GLY A 26 -13.10 41.42 -4.70
C GLY A 26 -11.62 41.55 -4.28
N SER A 27 -11.00 42.66 -4.72
CA SER A 27 -9.58 42.94 -4.49
C SER A 27 -9.28 43.68 -3.18
N GLU A 28 -10.32 44.05 -2.41
CA GLU A 28 -10.18 44.95 -1.26
C GLU A 28 -9.78 44.25 0.06
N ILE A 29 -9.49 42.96 0.01
CA ILE A 29 -9.04 42.23 1.21
C ILE A 29 -7.54 42.47 1.42
N HIS A 30 -7.21 43.53 2.15
CA HIS A 30 -5.85 43.72 2.63
C HIS A 30 -5.52 42.68 3.70
N SER A 31 -4.77 41.65 3.30
CA SER A 31 -4.22 40.70 4.26
C SER A 31 -3.27 41.44 5.22
N ARG A 32 -3.54 41.36 6.52
CA ARG A 32 -2.55 41.69 7.56
C ARG A 32 -1.60 40.53 7.85
N ALA A 33 -1.52 39.58 6.93
CA ALA A 33 -0.60 38.45 7.07
C ALA A 33 0.84 38.95 7.25
N VAL A 34 1.62 38.21 7.98
CA VAL A 34 3.07 38.44 8.09
C VAL A 34 3.65 38.35 6.68
N HIS A 35 4.13 39.48 6.17
CA HIS A 35 4.87 39.50 4.90
C HIS A 35 6.24 38.92 5.16
N LEU A 36 6.48 37.73 4.65
CA LEU A 36 7.80 37.13 4.66
C LEU A 36 8.64 37.75 3.54
N ASP A 37 9.90 38.01 3.84
CA ASP A 37 10.86 38.47 2.85
C ASP A 37 11.05 37.37 1.77
N PRO A 38 10.88 37.70 0.47
CA PRO A 38 11.09 36.74 -0.61
C PRO A 38 12.50 36.13 -0.60
N GLU A 39 13.52 36.86 -0.16
CA GLU A 39 14.90 36.36 -0.05
C GLU A 39 15.02 35.33 1.08
N GLU A 40 14.35 35.54 2.20
CA GLU A 40 14.29 34.54 3.29
C GLU A 40 13.53 33.29 2.89
N ILE A 41 12.43 33.42 2.14
CA ILE A 41 11.70 32.28 1.58
C ILE A 41 12.60 31.49 0.64
N ALA A 42 13.30 32.15 -0.30
CA ALA A 42 14.20 31.51 -1.24
C ALA A 42 15.32 30.77 -0.50
N LYS A 43 16.03 31.44 0.40
CA LYS A 43 17.10 30.85 1.21
C LYS A 43 16.63 29.62 2.03
N THR A 44 15.43 29.71 2.63
CA THR A 44 14.88 28.61 3.42
C THR A 44 14.48 27.43 2.53
N SER A 45 13.93 27.72 1.34
CA SER A 45 13.57 26.69 0.36
C SER A 45 14.79 25.98 -0.22
N GLU A 46 15.88 26.71 -0.48
CA GLU A 46 17.17 26.15 -0.90
C GLU A 46 17.75 25.23 0.19
N ALA A 47 17.69 25.68 1.46
CA ALA A 47 18.12 24.84 2.59
C ALA A 47 17.26 23.58 2.75
N LEU A 48 15.95 23.66 2.48
CA LEU A 48 15.08 22.49 2.42
C LEU A 48 15.51 21.53 1.30
N ALA A 49 15.76 22.06 0.09
CA ALA A 49 16.20 21.24 -1.04
C ALA A 49 17.50 20.49 -0.74
N GLU A 50 18.48 21.15 -0.07
CA GLU A 50 19.71 20.48 0.37
C GLU A 50 19.43 19.36 1.40
N LYS A 51 18.55 19.59 2.37
CA LYS A 51 18.16 18.55 3.34
C LYS A 51 17.51 17.34 2.66
N LEU A 52 16.67 17.56 1.65
CA LEU A 52 15.98 16.50 0.90
C LEU A 52 16.95 15.62 0.12
N LYS A 53 18.12 16.12 -0.29
CA LYS A 53 19.17 15.30 -0.93
C LYS A 53 19.77 14.23 0.00
N GLY A 54 19.51 14.29 1.30
CA GLY A 54 19.85 13.23 2.26
C GLY A 54 18.98 11.98 2.17
N ASN A 55 17.90 11.98 1.39
CA ASN A 55 17.07 10.82 1.16
C ASN A 55 17.78 9.77 0.29
N TYR A 56 17.31 8.52 0.39
CA TYR A 56 17.68 7.48 -0.56
C TYR A 56 17.14 7.83 -1.97
N PRO A 57 17.69 7.23 -3.04
CA PRO A 57 17.30 7.52 -4.41
C PRO A 57 15.95 6.86 -4.77
N PHE A 58 14.87 7.22 -4.08
CA PHE A 58 13.54 6.62 -4.23
C PHE A 58 13.01 6.64 -5.67
N HIS A 59 13.45 7.64 -6.45
CA HIS A 59 13.11 7.82 -7.87
C HIS A 59 13.86 6.87 -8.80
N HIS A 60 14.99 6.31 -8.38
CA HIS A 60 15.86 5.48 -9.23
C HIS A 60 15.52 3.98 -9.06
N PRO A 61 15.62 3.15 -10.11
CA PRO A 61 15.32 1.72 -10.00
C PRO A 61 16.35 0.93 -9.18
N GLN A 62 17.53 1.47 -8.88
CA GLN A 62 18.43 0.87 -7.88
C GLN A 62 17.82 0.81 -6.46
N TYR A 63 16.76 1.60 -6.19
CA TYR A 63 16.02 1.52 -4.95
C TYR A 63 14.86 0.53 -5.09
N ALA A 64 15.01 -0.61 -4.45
CA ALA A 64 14.03 -1.70 -4.36
C ALA A 64 13.81 -2.16 -2.90
N GLY A 65 13.93 -1.23 -1.93
CA GLY A 65 13.88 -1.56 -0.49
C GLY A 65 12.47 -1.62 0.07
N GLN A 66 11.82 -0.48 0.16
CA GLN A 66 10.49 -0.34 0.76
C GLN A 66 9.40 -0.24 -0.32
N MET A 67 8.13 -0.35 0.09
CA MET A 67 6.94 -0.15 -0.74
C MET A 67 6.74 1.35 -1.04
N LEU A 68 7.74 1.97 -1.66
CA LEU A 68 7.88 3.40 -1.80
C LEU A 68 8.36 3.77 -3.20
N LYS A 69 7.70 4.74 -3.82
CA LYS A 69 8.13 5.41 -5.05
C LYS A 69 7.60 6.83 -5.09
N PRO A 70 8.19 7.73 -5.90
CA PRO A 70 7.61 9.05 -6.15
C PRO A 70 6.19 8.92 -6.73
N PRO A 71 5.29 9.87 -6.44
CA PRO A 71 3.98 9.89 -7.06
C PRO A 71 4.07 10.17 -8.56
N HIS A 72 3.03 9.79 -9.30
CA HIS A 72 2.92 10.14 -10.71
C HIS A 72 2.87 11.68 -10.89
N PRO A 73 3.48 12.24 -11.94
CA PRO A 73 3.46 13.70 -12.16
C PRO A 73 2.05 14.31 -12.20
N ALA A 74 1.06 13.61 -12.74
CA ALA A 74 -0.33 14.06 -12.71
C ALA A 74 -0.89 14.15 -11.28
N ALA A 75 -0.58 13.17 -10.43
CA ALA A 75 -0.98 13.18 -9.02
C ALA A 75 -0.31 14.33 -8.27
N TRP A 76 1.00 14.53 -8.50
CA TRP A 76 1.73 15.66 -7.91
C TRP A 76 1.14 17.01 -8.32
N LEU A 77 0.89 17.21 -9.63
CA LEU A 77 0.34 18.46 -10.17
C LEU A 77 -1.03 18.76 -9.55
N ALA A 78 -1.93 17.79 -9.56
CA ALA A 78 -3.29 17.96 -9.02
C ALA A 78 -3.27 18.19 -7.50
N TYR A 79 -2.42 17.44 -6.78
CA TYR A 79 -2.27 17.60 -5.32
C TYR A 79 -1.75 19.01 -4.98
N ALA A 80 -0.66 19.45 -5.61
CA ALA A 80 -0.05 20.74 -5.38
C ALA A 80 -1.00 21.90 -5.74
N LEU A 81 -1.73 21.78 -6.85
CA LEU A 81 -2.72 22.76 -7.25
C LEU A 81 -3.86 22.88 -6.24
N THR A 82 -4.41 21.73 -5.80
CA THR A 82 -5.54 21.69 -4.86
C THR A 82 -5.15 22.20 -3.48
N MET A 83 -3.90 22.00 -3.04
CA MET A 83 -3.38 22.55 -1.78
C MET A 83 -3.46 24.07 -1.72
N THR A 84 -3.44 24.78 -2.85
CA THR A 84 -3.59 26.24 -2.86
C THR A 84 -4.97 26.72 -2.42
N ILE A 85 -5.99 25.84 -2.48
CA ILE A 85 -7.35 26.07 -1.99
C ILE A 85 -7.52 25.44 -0.61
N ASN A 86 -6.82 24.34 -0.34
CA ASN A 86 -6.81 23.59 0.90
C ASN A 86 -8.19 23.09 1.35
N PRO A 87 -8.96 22.40 0.48
CA PRO A 87 -10.29 21.89 0.84
C PRO A 87 -10.19 20.76 1.87
N ASN A 88 -11.19 20.67 2.74
CA ASN A 88 -11.29 19.65 3.78
C ASN A 88 -12.50 18.73 3.53
N ASN A 89 -12.27 17.49 3.16
CA ASN A 89 -13.32 16.51 2.85
C ASN A 89 -13.99 15.91 4.11
N HIS A 90 -14.01 16.64 5.24
CA HIS A 90 -14.77 16.19 6.41
C HIS A 90 -16.29 16.25 6.20
N ALA A 91 -16.74 17.15 5.33
CA ALA A 91 -18.15 17.35 4.97
C ALA A 91 -18.23 17.83 3.52
N LEU A 92 -19.42 17.73 2.91
CA LEU A 92 -19.64 18.17 1.51
C LEU A 92 -19.32 19.65 1.32
N ASP A 93 -19.64 20.49 2.28
CA ASP A 93 -19.41 21.94 2.25
C ASP A 93 -17.97 22.35 2.62
N GLY A 94 -17.18 21.45 3.19
CA GLY A 94 -15.75 21.68 3.46
C GLY A 94 -14.88 21.65 2.21
N GLY A 95 -15.37 21.02 1.14
CA GLY A 95 -14.71 20.93 -0.16
C GLY A 95 -15.67 20.32 -1.19
N PRO A 96 -16.73 21.05 -1.64
CA PRO A 96 -17.75 20.43 -2.48
C PRO A 96 -17.20 19.71 -3.71
N PRO A 97 -16.31 20.31 -4.53
CA PRO A 97 -15.77 19.62 -5.70
C PRO A 97 -14.92 18.40 -5.33
N THR A 98 -14.09 18.50 -4.29
CA THR A 98 -13.19 17.40 -3.90
C THR A 98 -13.92 16.26 -3.21
N SER A 99 -15.03 16.55 -2.53
CA SER A 99 -15.92 15.53 -1.97
C SER A 99 -16.64 14.73 -3.07
N GLU A 100 -17.08 15.38 -4.14
CA GLU A 100 -17.62 14.67 -5.30
C GLU A 100 -16.55 13.84 -6.02
N MET A 101 -15.33 14.38 -6.20
CA MET A 101 -14.21 13.61 -6.73
C MET A 101 -13.91 12.37 -5.86
N GLU A 102 -14.01 12.49 -4.53
CA GLU A 102 -13.82 11.35 -3.62
C GLU A 102 -14.90 10.28 -3.84
N LYS A 103 -16.16 10.65 -3.98
CA LYS A 103 -17.24 9.70 -4.29
C LYS A 103 -16.99 8.98 -5.62
N GLU A 104 -16.55 9.69 -6.67
CA GLU A 104 -16.26 9.12 -7.97
C GLU A 104 -15.09 8.10 -7.91
N VAL A 105 -14.00 8.42 -7.20
CA VAL A 105 -12.87 7.51 -7.09
C VAL A 105 -13.19 6.30 -6.22
N VAL A 106 -13.96 6.47 -5.15
CA VAL A 106 -14.46 5.37 -4.31
C VAL A 106 -15.35 4.43 -5.12
N LYS A 107 -16.27 4.96 -5.91
CA LYS A 107 -17.10 4.16 -6.82
C LYS A 107 -16.25 3.39 -7.83
N SER A 108 -15.21 4.02 -8.37
CA SER A 108 -14.29 3.37 -9.31
C SER A 108 -13.53 2.22 -8.66
N LEU A 109 -13.01 2.42 -7.43
CA LEU A 109 -12.34 1.37 -6.65
C LEU A 109 -13.29 0.23 -6.28
N ALA A 110 -14.50 0.55 -5.84
CA ALA A 110 -15.54 -0.42 -5.51
C ALA A 110 -15.92 -1.28 -6.75
N SER A 111 -16.10 -0.65 -7.89
CA SER A 111 -16.35 -1.34 -9.16
C SER A 111 -15.19 -2.26 -9.57
N MET A 112 -13.93 -1.81 -9.41
CA MET A 112 -12.75 -2.60 -9.70
C MET A 112 -12.71 -3.91 -8.93
N ILE A 113 -13.09 -3.90 -7.65
CA ILE A 113 -13.11 -5.10 -6.81
C ILE A 113 -14.37 -5.94 -6.97
N GLY A 114 -15.41 -5.41 -7.60
CA GLY A 114 -16.67 -6.12 -7.89
C GLY A 114 -17.78 -5.87 -6.87
N TYR A 115 -17.76 -4.74 -6.17
CA TYR A 115 -18.90 -4.31 -5.35
C TYR A 115 -20.03 -3.72 -6.20
N SER A 116 -21.27 -3.89 -5.73
CA SER A 116 -22.46 -3.25 -6.32
C SER A 116 -22.56 -1.78 -5.92
N ASP A 117 -23.57 -1.07 -6.43
CA ASP A 117 -23.82 0.32 -6.05
C ASP A 117 -24.24 0.51 -4.56
N ASN A 118 -24.61 -0.57 -3.86
CA ASN A 118 -24.88 -0.55 -2.41
C ASN A 118 -23.59 -0.65 -1.57
N HIS A 119 -22.51 -0.04 -2.01
CA HIS A 119 -21.25 0.02 -1.27
C HIS A 119 -21.14 1.32 -0.47
N LEU A 120 -20.31 1.31 0.56
CA LEU A 120 -19.83 2.47 1.27
C LEU A 120 -18.31 2.52 1.19
N GLY A 121 -17.73 3.71 1.24
CA GLY A 121 -16.29 3.85 1.31
C GLY A 121 -15.85 5.30 1.30
N HIS A 122 -14.60 5.51 1.65
CA HIS A 122 -13.95 6.81 1.63
C HIS A 122 -12.43 6.66 1.57
N LEU A 123 -11.75 7.77 1.28
CA LEU A 123 -10.31 7.84 1.40
C LEU A 123 -9.91 8.04 2.87
N THR A 124 -8.74 7.55 3.23
CA THR A 124 -8.15 7.67 4.57
C THR A 124 -6.73 8.21 4.47
N SER A 125 -6.12 8.59 5.59
CA SER A 125 -4.71 8.97 5.63
C SER A 125 -3.74 7.79 5.32
N GLY A 126 -4.24 6.58 5.23
CA GLY A 126 -3.46 5.38 4.84
C GLY A 126 -4.04 4.09 5.37
N GLY A 127 -3.47 2.96 4.92
CA GLY A 127 -3.94 1.61 5.24
C GLY A 127 -4.05 1.30 6.73
N THR A 128 -3.26 1.94 7.58
CA THR A 128 -3.38 1.75 9.04
C THR A 128 -4.74 2.22 9.57
N ILE A 129 -5.18 3.41 9.17
CA ILE A 129 -6.49 3.94 9.57
C ILE A 129 -7.61 3.21 8.84
N ALA A 130 -7.45 2.93 7.55
CA ALA A 130 -8.41 2.15 6.77
C ALA A 130 -8.68 0.78 7.42
N ASN A 131 -7.65 0.06 7.84
CA ASN A 131 -7.78 -1.20 8.56
C ASN A 131 -8.39 -1.02 9.96
N LEU A 132 -8.02 0.06 10.69
CA LEU A 132 -8.63 0.37 12.00
C LEU A 132 -10.15 0.52 11.87
N GLU A 133 -10.61 1.25 10.86
CA GLU A 133 -12.04 1.48 10.61
C GLU A 133 -12.77 0.20 10.22
N ALA A 134 -12.18 -0.62 9.35
CA ALA A 134 -12.74 -1.93 9.00
C ALA A 134 -12.87 -2.85 10.22
N LEU A 135 -11.87 -2.86 11.10
CA LEU A 135 -11.88 -3.66 12.33
C LEU A 135 -12.82 -3.05 13.40
N PHE A 136 -12.99 -1.73 13.43
CA PHE A 136 -14.00 -1.09 14.27
C PHE A 136 -15.40 -1.58 13.91
N VAL A 137 -15.78 -1.53 12.64
CA VAL A 137 -17.08 -2.06 12.15
C VAL A 137 -17.21 -3.56 12.48
N ALA A 138 -16.14 -4.33 12.27
CA ALA A 138 -16.12 -5.75 12.59
C ALA A 138 -16.44 -6.05 14.07
N ARG A 139 -15.85 -5.27 14.98
CA ARG A 139 -16.11 -5.35 16.43
C ARG A 139 -17.55 -5.00 16.77
N GLU A 140 -18.10 -3.94 16.16
CA GLU A 140 -19.49 -3.51 16.42
C GLU A 140 -20.50 -4.56 15.96
N ILE A 141 -20.23 -5.25 14.83
CA ILE A 141 -21.12 -6.31 14.30
C ILE A 141 -21.00 -7.60 15.14
N HIS A 142 -19.80 -7.94 15.61
CA HIS A 142 -19.55 -9.16 16.39
C HIS A 142 -18.89 -8.84 17.74
N PRO A 143 -19.62 -8.17 18.66
CA PRO A 143 -19.08 -7.80 19.95
C PRO A 143 -18.60 -9.04 20.74
N GLY A 144 -17.40 -8.93 21.31
CA GLY A 144 -16.79 -10.01 22.11
C GLY A 144 -16.10 -11.11 21.31
N LYS A 145 -16.27 -11.17 19.98
CA LYS A 145 -15.51 -12.11 19.14
C LYS A 145 -14.16 -11.57 18.74
N ALA A 146 -13.25 -12.47 18.40
CA ALA A 146 -11.89 -12.11 17.97
C ALA A 146 -11.83 -11.72 16.48
N VAL A 147 -10.86 -10.91 16.14
CA VAL A 147 -10.32 -10.77 14.79
C VAL A 147 -9.20 -11.78 14.62
N ALA A 148 -9.23 -12.54 13.54
CA ALA A 148 -8.19 -13.50 13.21
C ALA A 148 -7.45 -13.08 11.94
N ALA A 149 -6.13 -13.31 11.91
CA ALA A 149 -5.29 -13.10 10.74
C ALA A 149 -4.11 -14.08 10.78
N THR A 150 -3.51 -14.34 9.63
CA THR A 150 -2.31 -15.19 9.59
C THR A 150 -1.09 -14.49 10.19
N SER A 151 -0.06 -15.27 10.54
CA SER A 151 1.24 -14.72 10.95
C SER A 151 1.96 -13.93 9.84
N ASN A 152 1.53 -14.02 8.58
CA ASN A 152 2.03 -13.21 7.48
C ASN A 152 1.37 -11.81 7.38
N ALA A 153 0.24 -11.60 8.07
CA ALA A 153 -0.50 -10.36 8.04
C ALA A 153 0.34 -9.19 8.58
N HIS A 154 0.03 -7.99 8.12
CA HIS A 154 0.72 -6.80 8.62
C HIS A 154 0.46 -6.63 10.12
N TYR A 155 1.49 -6.30 10.89
CA TYR A 155 1.42 -6.11 12.36
C TYR A 155 0.36 -5.07 12.80
N THR A 156 -0.12 -4.27 11.88
CA THR A 156 -1.21 -3.30 12.13
C THR A 156 -2.44 -3.98 12.71
N HIS A 157 -2.81 -5.18 12.26
CA HIS A 157 -4.06 -5.83 12.69
C HIS A 157 -4.05 -6.16 14.18
N SER A 158 -3.00 -6.80 14.69
CA SER A 158 -2.89 -7.08 16.13
C SER A 158 -2.78 -5.79 16.96
N ARG A 159 -2.10 -4.76 16.43
CA ARG A 159 -2.01 -3.45 17.07
C ARG A 159 -3.37 -2.76 17.14
N MET A 160 -4.15 -2.76 16.07
CA MET A 160 -5.48 -2.15 16.03
C MET A 160 -6.48 -2.90 16.90
N CYS A 161 -6.39 -4.23 17.00
CA CYS A 161 -7.18 -5.00 17.96
C CYS A 161 -6.93 -4.53 19.41
N ARG A 162 -5.67 -4.22 19.75
CA ARG A 162 -5.36 -3.66 21.09
C ARG A 162 -5.97 -2.27 21.28
N VAL A 163 -5.93 -1.39 20.25
CA VAL A 163 -6.56 -0.06 20.29
C VAL A 163 -8.07 -0.18 20.46
N LEU A 164 -8.69 -1.11 19.75
CA LEU A 164 -10.12 -1.36 19.77
C LEU A 164 -10.58 -2.19 20.98
N ASN A 165 -9.67 -2.64 21.83
CA ASN A 165 -9.95 -3.56 22.94
C ASN A 165 -10.70 -4.83 22.49
N CYS A 166 -10.31 -5.43 21.36
CA CYS A 166 -10.81 -6.70 20.89
C CYS A 166 -9.72 -7.78 20.87
N ASN A 167 -10.12 -9.03 20.97
CA ASN A 167 -9.21 -10.17 20.93
C ASN A 167 -8.63 -10.36 19.54
N PHE A 168 -7.37 -10.81 19.48
CA PHE A 168 -6.70 -11.20 18.25
C PHE A 168 -6.31 -12.67 18.31
N ILE A 169 -6.56 -13.40 17.23
CA ILE A 169 -6.17 -14.82 17.05
C ILE A 169 -5.23 -14.90 15.85
N GLU A 170 -4.02 -15.40 16.07
CA GLU A 170 -3.09 -15.66 15.00
C GLU A 170 -3.39 -17.04 14.37
N ILE A 171 -3.65 -17.05 13.07
CA ILE A 171 -3.86 -18.29 12.29
C ILE A 171 -2.49 -18.81 11.87
N PRO A 172 -2.14 -20.06 12.21
CA PRO A 172 -0.89 -20.68 11.74
C PRO A 172 -0.84 -20.77 10.22
N VAL A 173 0.37 -20.74 9.68
CA VAL A 173 0.63 -20.95 8.25
C VAL A 173 1.64 -22.07 8.06
N ASP A 174 1.58 -22.72 6.89
CA ASP A 174 2.62 -23.67 6.47
C ASP A 174 3.92 -22.95 6.04
N GLN A 175 4.93 -23.72 5.61
CA GLN A 175 6.20 -23.18 5.16
C GLN A 175 6.07 -22.21 3.98
N PHE A 176 5.05 -22.36 3.14
CA PHE A 176 4.80 -21.50 1.98
C PHE A 176 3.89 -20.30 2.30
N GLY A 177 3.36 -20.24 3.54
CA GLY A 177 2.53 -19.15 4.02
C GLY A 177 1.03 -19.34 3.81
N ALA A 178 0.59 -20.53 3.44
CA ALA A 178 -0.84 -20.85 3.36
C ALA A 178 -1.44 -21.03 4.75
N PRO A 179 -2.63 -20.45 5.03
CA PRO A 179 -3.30 -20.56 6.33
C PRO A 179 -3.81 -21.97 6.62
N ASP A 180 -3.77 -22.33 7.90
CA ASP A 180 -4.37 -23.56 8.42
C ASP A 180 -5.90 -23.40 8.49
N LEU A 181 -6.62 -23.94 7.49
CA LEU A 181 -8.08 -23.89 7.43
C LEU A 181 -8.76 -24.73 8.52
N ASP A 182 -8.12 -25.81 8.98
CA ASP A 182 -8.67 -26.64 10.06
C ASP A 182 -8.57 -25.92 11.41
N PHE A 183 -7.50 -25.15 11.61
CA PHE A 183 -7.42 -24.24 12.76
C PHE A 183 -8.58 -23.24 12.76
N ILE A 184 -8.90 -22.64 11.59
CA ILE A 184 -10.06 -21.73 11.48
C ILE A 184 -11.35 -22.42 11.87
N ARG A 185 -11.63 -23.62 11.33
CA ARG A 185 -12.83 -24.40 11.67
C ARG A 185 -12.94 -24.69 13.16
N LYS A 186 -11.83 -25.11 13.78
CA LYS A 186 -11.76 -25.44 15.20
C LYS A 186 -12.05 -24.24 16.11
N HIS A 187 -11.67 -23.02 15.69
CA HIS A 187 -11.81 -21.80 16.48
C HIS A 187 -12.96 -20.90 16.02
N ALA A 188 -13.75 -21.33 15.04
CA ALA A 188 -14.77 -20.53 14.37
C ALA A 188 -15.79 -19.89 15.34
N ALA A 189 -16.15 -20.56 16.43
CA ALA A 189 -17.08 -20.01 17.43
C ALA A 189 -16.57 -18.72 18.09
N ASN A 190 -15.26 -18.53 18.17
CA ASN A 190 -14.62 -17.37 18.80
C ASN A 190 -14.22 -16.28 17.80
N ILE A 191 -14.25 -16.55 16.50
CA ILE A 191 -13.83 -15.63 15.44
C ILE A 191 -15.06 -14.88 14.91
N GLY A 192 -15.00 -13.55 14.90
CA GLY A 192 -16.01 -12.69 14.28
C GLY A 192 -15.62 -12.23 12.89
N THR A 193 -14.33 -12.05 12.66
CA THR A 193 -13.79 -11.57 11.37
C THR A 193 -12.43 -12.20 11.10
N ILE A 194 -12.22 -12.62 9.86
CA ILE A 194 -10.91 -13.02 9.35
C ILE A 194 -10.37 -11.93 8.44
N VAL A 195 -9.14 -11.48 8.70
CA VAL A 195 -8.38 -10.63 7.80
C VAL A 195 -7.63 -11.53 6.82
N VAL A 196 -7.84 -11.29 5.53
CA VAL A 196 -7.15 -12.00 4.44
C VAL A 196 -6.25 -11.02 3.72
N THR A 197 -4.95 -11.31 3.64
CA THR A 197 -3.98 -10.41 3.06
C THR A 197 -3.80 -10.69 1.56
N MET A 198 -4.10 -9.71 0.73
CA MET A 198 -3.91 -9.75 -0.72
C MET A 198 -2.62 -9.03 -1.10
N GLY A 199 -1.49 -9.66 -0.84
CA GLY A 199 -0.15 -9.12 -1.02
C GLY A 199 0.53 -8.81 0.32
N THR A 200 1.13 -9.82 0.94
CA THR A 200 1.81 -9.68 2.24
C THR A 200 3.03 -8.79 2.15
N THR A 201 3.28 -8.01 3.22
CA THR A 201 4.41 -7.07 3.29
C THR A 201 5.76 -7.77 3.15
N GLY A 202 5.88 -9.01 3.63
CA GLY A 202 7.14 -9.76 3.57
C GLY A 202 7.53 -10.17 2.16
N LEU A 203 6.71 -10.98 1.53
CA LEU A 203 7.02 -11.67 0.26
C LEU A 203 5.99 -11.43 -0.85
N GLY A 204 5.01 -10.55 -0.65
CA GLY A 204 3.96 -10.29 -1.64
C GLY A 204 3.04 -11.49 -1.87
N LEU A 205 2.89 -12.37 -0.88
CA LEU A 205 2.03 -13.54 -1.00
C LEU A 205 0.55 -13.12 -1.02
N VAL A 206 -0.24 -13.83 -1.80
CA VAL A 206 -1.68 -13.67 -1.90
C VAL A 206 -2.33 -14.85 -1.18
N GLU A 207 -3.00 -14.58 -0.08
CA GLU A 207 -3.67 -15.64 0.68
C GLU A 207 -4.85 -16.23 -0.09
N PRO A 208 -5.19 -17.51 0.12
CA PRO A 208 -6.19 -18.25 -0.65
C PRO A 208 -7.62 -17.82 -0.28
N LEU A 209 -8.00 -16.61 -0.68
CA LEU A 209 -9.25 -15.95 -0.35
C LEU A 209 -10.50 -16.84 -0.61
N ALA A 210 -10.52 -17.57 -1.73
CA ALA A 210 -11.63 -18.44 -2.06
C ALA A 210 -11.90 -19.50 -0.98
N GLY A 211 -10.85 -20.23 -0.54
CA GLY A 211 -10.96 -21.28 0.47
C GLY A 211 -11.29 -20.72 1.85
N ILE A 212 -10.76 -19.53 2.19
CA ILE A 212 -11.09 -18.86 3.46
C ILE A 212 -12.56 -18.43 3.49
N ILE A 213 -13.08 -17.86 2.37
CA ILE A 213 -14.51 -17.49 2.26
C ILE A 213 -15.42 -18.70 2.39
N GLU A 214 -15.06 -19.84 1.79
CA GLU A 214 -15.83 -21.07 1.90
C GLU A 214 -15.98 -21.49 3.38
N VAL A 215 -14.87 -21.56 4.10
CA VAL A 215 -14.90 -21.88 5.54
C VAL A 215 -15.66 -20.82 6.34
N ALA A 216 -15.40 -19.53 6.10
CA ALA A 216 -16.01 -18.43 6.85
C ALA A 216 -17.54 -18.40 6.70
N ARG A 217 -18.07 -18.72 5.52
CA ARG A 217 -19.51 -18.77 5.23
C ARG A 217 -20.25 -19.75 6.12
N ASP A 218 -19.68 -20.92 6.35
CA ASP A 218 -20.32 -21.98 7.15
C ASP A 218 -20.55 -21.56 8.60
N TYR A 219 -19.78 -20.58 9.09
CA TYR A 219 -19.82 -20.13 10.48
C TYR A 219 -20.28 -18.68 10.65
N GLY A 220 -20.70 -18.01 9.57
CA GLY A 220 -21.12 -16.60 9.63
C GLY A 220 -19.99 -15.65 10.03
N ILE A 221 -18.76 -15.97 9.69
CA ILE A 221 -17.56 -15.14 9.95
C ILE A 221 -17.42 -14.11 8.84
N ARG A 222 -17.20 -12.83 9.19
CA ARG A 222 -16.93 -11.77 8.25
C ARG A 222 -15.54 -11.90 7.63
N ILE A 223 -15.41 -11.44 6.40
CA ILE A 223 -14.13 -11.37 5.70
C ILE A 223 -13.74 -9.92 5.45
N HIS A 224 -12.59 -9.54 5.97
CA HIS A 224 -11.91 -8.29 5.65
C HIS A 224 -10.68 -8.57 4.78
N ALA A 225 -10.62 -8.02 3.57
CA ALA A 225 -9.44 -8.13 2.72
C ALA A 225 -8.49 -6.94 2.94
N ASP A 226 -7.33 -7.20 3.54
CA ASP A 226 -6.22 -6.25 3.52
C ASP A 226 -5.51 -6.36 2.16
N ALA A 227 -6.01 -5.59 1.21
CA ALA A 227 -5.44 -5.43 -0.13
C ALA A 227 -4.68 -4.10 -0.28
N ALA A 228 -4.21 -3.52 0.84
CA ALA A 228 -3.49 -2.25 0.86
C ALA A 228 -2.33 -2.22 -0.14
N TYR A 229 -1.60 -3.31 -0.26
CA TYR A 229 -0.53 -3.43 -1.26
C TYR A 229 -1.04 -4.00 -2.59
N GLY A 230 -1.70 -5.14 -2.54
CA GLY A 230 -2.00 -5.92 -3.73
C GLY A 230 -3.28 -5.50 -4.48
N GLY A 231 -4.15 -4.64 -3.92
CA GLY A 231 -5.49 -4.40 -4.45
C GLY A 231 -5.55 -4.05 -5.94
N PHE A 232 -4.62 -3.22 -6.41
CA PHE A 232 -4.56 -2.85 -7.83
C PHE A 232 -4.12 -4.00 -8.75
N PHE A 233 -3.45 -5.04 -8.25
CA PHE A 233 -3.12 -6.22 -9.06
C PHE A 233 -4.34 -6.99 -9.55
N LYS A 234 -5.53 -6.70 -9.02
CA LYS A 234 -6.80 -7.15 -9.58
C LYS A 234 -6.92 -6.84 -11.08
N LEU A 235 -6.34 -5.71 -11.54
CA LEU A 235 -6.38 -5.26 -12.94
C LEU A 235 -5.63 -6.20 -13.91
N ILE A 236 -4.70 -7.01 -13.40
CA ILE A 236 -3.90 -7.97 -14.17
C ILE A 236 -3.98 -9.37 -13.56
N SER A 237 -5.06 -9.67 -12.85
CA SER A 237 -5.20 -10.93 -12.10
C SER A 237 -5.04 -12.18 -12.96
N ASP A 238 -5.35 -12.12 -14.24
CA ASP A 238 -5.15 -13.20 -15.21
C ASP A 238 -3.67 -13.48 -15.55
N GLU A 239 -2.75 -12.56 -15.24
CA GLU A 239 -1.31 -12.74 -15.38
C GLU A 239 -0.65 -13.33 -14.10
N LEU A 240 -1.41 -13.49 -13.01
CA LEU A 240 -0.87 -13.87 -11.71
C LEU A 240 -1.07 -15.36 -11.41
N PRO A 241 -0.13 -16.02 -10.71
CA PRO A 241 -0.28 -17.40 -10.27
C PRO A 241 -1.53 -17.62 -9.39
N SER A 242 -1.93 -16.57 -8.65
CA SER A 242 -3.09 -16.55 -7.74
C SER A 242 -4.39 -16.08 -8.39
N SER A 243 -4.51 -16.17 -9.72
CA SER A 243 -5.61 -15.57 -10.52
C SER A 243 -7.01 -15.85 -9.98
N GLY A 244 -7.28 -17.07 -9.51
CA GLY A 244 -8.58 -17.47 -8.99
C GLY A 244 -9.04 -16.71 -7.75
N HIS A 245 -8.14 -16.21 -6.90
CA HIS A 245 -8.48 -15.54 -5.64
C HIS A 245 -9.04 -14.13 -5.84
N TRP A 246 -8.57 -13.42 -6.88
CA TRP A 246 -8.95 -12.03 -7.13
C TRP A 246 -10.42 -11.84 -7.50
N SER A 247 -11.07 -12.86 -8.06
CA SER A 247 -12.49 -12.83 -8.38
C SER A 247 -13.39 -12.76 -7.14
N TYR A 248 -12.87 -13.17 -5.98
CA TYR A 248 -13.61 -13.22 -4.71
C TYR A 248 -13.52 -11.93 -3.89
N LEU A 249 -12.77 -10.91 -4.30
CA LEU A 249 -12.70 -9.63 -3.57
C LEU A 249 -14.08 -9.01 -3.37
N GLY A 250 -14.97 -9.08 -4.37
CA GLY A 250 -16.36 -8.63 -4.27
C GLY A 250 -17.23 -9.42 -3.28
N ASN A 251 -16.74 -10.51 -2.73
CA ASN A 251 -17.43 -11.29 -1.70
C ASN A 251 -17.01 -10.89 -0.26
N CYS A 252 -15.92 -10.15 -0.10
CA CYS A 252 -15.48 -9.66 1.20
C CYS A 252 -16.46 -8.61 1.76
N ASP A 253 -16.57 -8.54 3.08
CA ASP A 253 -17.42 -7.55 3.75
C ASP A 253 -16.80 -6.15 3.76
N SER A 254 -15.46 -6.10 3.76
CA SER A 254 -14.68 -4.87 3.61
C SER A 254 -13.36 -5.14 2.92
N VAL A 255 -12.85 -4.13 2.21
CA VAL A 255 -11.57 -4.18 1.50
C VAL A 255 -10.82 -2.88 1.73
N VAL A 256 -9.53 -2.97 2.03
CA VAL A 256 -8.61 -1.83 2.11
C VAL A 256 -7.68 -1.85 0.90
N ILE A 257 -7.51 -0.69 0.27
CA ILE A 257 -6.57 -0.47 -0.83
C ILE A 257 -5.83 0.84 -0.56
N ASP A 258 -4.50 0.86 -0.76
CA ASP A 258 -3.69 2.07 -0.59
C ASP A 258 -3.30 2.69 -1.93
N PRO A 259 -4.01 3.73 -2.42
CA PRO A 259 -3.61 4.44 -3.63
C PRO A 259 -2.21 5.05 -3.55
N HIS A 260 -1.70 5.38 -2.37
CA HIS A 260 -0.33 5.86 -2.20
C HIS A 260 0.75 4.77 -2.41
N LYS A 261 0.36 3.50 -2.60
CA LYS A 261 1.24 2.42 -3.05
C LYS A 261 1.17 2.29 -4.57
N HIS A 262 0.42 1.33 -5.08
CA HIS A 262 0.31 1.09 -6.52
C HIS A 262 -0.67 2.01 -7.27
N GLY A 263 -1.47 2.80 -6.56
CA GLY A 263 -2.31 3.84 -7.17
C GLY A 263 -1.55 5.13 -7.53
N LEU A 264 -0.21 5.17 -7.37
CA LEU A 264 0.68 6.24 -7.83
C LEU A 264 0.48 7.59 -7.13
N GLN A 265 -0.13 7.59 -5.95
CA GLN A 265 -0.47 8.82 -5.22
C GLN A 265 0.63 9.26 -4.24
N PRO A 266 0.67 10.55 -3.87
CA PRO A 266 1.39 11.00 -2.68
C PRO A 266 0.92 10.23 -1.43
N TYR A 267 1.81 10.09 -0.43
CA TYR A 267 1.40 9.55 0.87
C TYR A 267 0.27 10.37 1.49
N GLY A 268 -0.55 9.72 2.32
CA GLY A 268 -1.77 10.29 2.84
C GLY A 268 -3.02 9.94 1.99
N CYS A 269 -2.95 8.83 1.22
CA CYS A 269 -4.06 8.35 0.40
C CYS A 269 -4.18 6.83 0.54
N GLY A 270 -4.93 6.39 1.55
CA GLY A 270 -5.48 5.04 1.70
C GLY A 270 -6.95 5.03 1.31
N SER A 271 -7.60 3.88 1.33
CA SER A 271 -9.05 3.76 1.17
C SER A 271 -9.60 2.55 1.92
N VAL A 272 -10.82 2.69 2.44
CA VAL A 272 -11.62 1.60 2.98
C VAL A 272 -12.93 1.52 2.21
N LEU A 273 -13.30 0.30 1.85
CA LEU A 273 -14.52 -0.02 1.10
C LEU A 273 -15.31 -1.08 1.87
N TYR A 274 -16.61 -0.87 1.98
CA TYR A 274 -17.55 -1.80 2.59
C TYR A 274 -18.56 -2.25 1.55
N LYS A 275 -18.88 -3.55 1.55
CA LYS A 275 -19.82 -4.14 0.61
C LYS A 275 -21.25 -3.66 0.83
N ASP A 276 -21.61 -3.35 2.06
CA ASP A 276 -22.94 -2.92 2.49
C ASP A 276 -22.88 -1.51 3.11
N ALA A 277 -23.59 -0.57 2.53
CA ALA A 277 -23.64 0.81 2.99
C ALA A 277 -24.25 0.97 4.39
N SER A 278 -25.05 0.02 4.87
CA SER A 278 -25.68 0.07 6.19
C SER A 278 -24.67 0.15 7.34
N VAL A 279 -23.41 -0.28 7.13
CA VAL A 279 -22.35 -0.20 8.15
C VAL A 279 -22.02 1.25 8.52
N GLY A 280 -22.39 2.24 7.70
CA GLY A 280 -22.24 3.66 8.04
C GLY A 280 -22.92 4.05 9.35
N THR A 281 -23.94 3.30 9.76
CA THR A 281 -24.65 3.53 11.04
C THR A 281 -23.74 3.38 12.26
N TYR A 282 -22.66 2.60 12.19
CA TYR A 282 -21.72 2.45 13.30
C TYR A 282 -20.81 3.66 13.52
N PHE A 283 -20.65 4.50 12.51
CA PHE A 283 -19.87 5.74 12.60
C PHE A 283 -20.73 6.96 12.94
N LYS A 284 -22.04 6.89 12.65
CA LYS A 284 -22.93 8.03 12.75
C LYS A 284 -23.02 8.53 14.18
N HIS A 285 -22.80 9.81 14.36
CA HIS A 285 -23.11 10.54 15.60
C HIS A 285 -23.69 11.90 15.27
N ASP A 286 -24.61 12.38 16.10
CA ASP A 286 -25.20 13.70 15.97
C ASP A 286 -24.23 14.75 16.50
N SER A 287 -23.63 15.53 15.61
CA SER A 287 -22.78 16.66 15.98
C SER A 287 -23.56 17.98 15.90
N PRO A 288 -23.59 18.78 16.98
CA PRO A 288 -24.26 20.08 16.96
C PRO A 288 -23.51 21.14 16.14
N TYR A 289 -22.33 20.82 15.63
CA TYR A 289 -21.46 21.76 14.90
C TYR A 289 -21.41 21.49 13.39
N THR A 290 -22.03 20.43 12.91
CA THR A 290 -22.05 20.10 11.48
C THR A 290 -23.29 20.72 10.86
N TYR A 291 -23.10 21.60 9.89
CA TYR A 291 -24.16 22.24 9.11
C TYR A 291 -24.71 21.28 8.04
N PHE A 292 -25.16 20.09 8.45
CA PHE A 292 -25.72 19.13 7.51
C PHE A 292 -27.13 19.58 7.10
N THR A 293 -27.25 20.05 5.88
CA THR A 293 -28.50 20.51 5.29
C THR A 293 -29.11 19.48 4.33
N SER A 294 -28.50 18.28 4.19
CA SER A 294 -28.96 17.24 3.28
C SER A 294 -29.18 15.89 3.99
N ASP A 295 -30.07 15.07 3.45
CA ASP A 295 -30.29 13.67 3.88
C ASP A 295 -29.18 12.72 3.39
N GLU A 296 -28.19 13.24 2.64
CA GLU A 296 -27.06 12.45 2.16
C GLU A 296 -26.06 12.17 3.29
N LEU A 297 -25.47 10.98 3.30
CA LEU A 297 -24.39 10.61 4.20
C LEU A 297 -23.14 11.46 3.89
N HIS A 298 -22.70 12.24 4.85
CA HIS A 298 -21.49 13.04 4.74
C HIS A 298 -20.25 12.17 5.03
N LEU A 299 -19.15 12.42 4.30
CA LEU A 299 -17.92 11.63 4.41
C LEU A 299 -17.33 11.62 5.83
N GLY A 300 -17.49 12.71 6.61
CA GLY A 300 -17.06 12.78 8.00
C GLY A 300 -17.94 12.01 8.98
N GLU A 301 -19.18 11.63 8.57
CA GLU A 301 -20.09 10.82 9.40
C GLU A 301 -19.89 9.32 9.20
N ILE A 302 -19.11 8.92 8.19
CA ILE A 302 -18.85 7.52 7.85
C ILE A 302 -17.38 7.14 8.03
N SER A 303 -16.63 7.92 8.80
CA SER A 303 -15.20 7.71 9.04
C SER A 303 -14.81 8.06 10.48
N ILE A 304 -13.75 7.45 10.98
CA ILE A 304 -13.13 7.84 12.25
C ILE A 304 -12.30 9.13 12.08
N GLU A 305 -11.69 9.32 10.91
CA GLU A 305 -10.97 10.55 10.60
C GLU A 305 -11.96 11.65 10.25
N CYS A 306 -11.94 12.74 11.00
CA CYS A 306 -12.82 13.89 10.73
C CYS A 306 -12.25 14.71 9.56
N SER A 307 -11.18 15.49 9.79
CA SER A 307 -10.57 16.34 8.76
C SER A 307 -9.66 15.53 7.84
N ARG A 308 -9.88 15.64 6.52
CA ARG A 308 -9.10 14.93 5.49
C ARG A 308 -8.77 15.85 4.33
N ALA A 309 -7.57 15.68 3.76
CA ALA A 309 -7.10 16.51 2.65
C ALA A 309 -7.89 16.23 1.35
N GLY A 310 -8.72 17.17 0.92
CA GLY A 310 -9.39 17.08 -0.39
C GLY A 310 -8.40 17.00 -1.56
N ALA A 311 -7.17 17.47 -1.37
CA ALA A 311 -6.08 17.32 -2.34
C ALA A 311 -5.76 15.85 -2.68
N ALA A 312 -5.92 14.92 -1.74
CA ALA A 312 -5.73 13.50 -2.01
C ALA A 312 -6.79 12.94 -2.96
N ALA A 313 -8.05 13.35 -2.78
CA ALA A 313 -9.15 12.98 -3.66
C ALA A 313 -8.96 13.54 -5.08
N ALA A 314 -8.62 14.82 -5.19
CA ALA A 314 -8.35 15.47 -6.48
C ALA A 314 -7.18 14.84 -7.23
N ALA A 315 -6.10 14.49 -6.53
CA ALA A 315 -4.94 13.83 -7.11
C ALA A 315 -5.28 12.43 -7.65
N LEU A 316 -6.00 11.64 -6.87
CA LEU A 316 -6.42 10.30 -7.30
C LEU A 316 -7.41 10.40 -8.46
N TRP A 317 -8.40 11.29 -8.38
CA TRP A 317 -9.37 11.52 -9.47
C TRP A 317 -8.65 11.86 -10.79
N THR A 318 -7.73 12.83 -10.76
CA THR A 318 -6.96 13.24 -11.94
C THR A 318 -6.13 12.08 -12.50
N THR A 319 -5.50 11.29 -11.63
CA THR A 319 -4.72 10.13 -12.05
C THR A 319 -5.60 9.09 -12.75
N LEU A 320 -6.78 8.80 -12.22
CA LEU A 320 -7.69 7.81 -12.79
C LEU A 320 -8.35 8.25 -14.10
N GLN A 321 -8.47 9.58 -14.35
CA GLN A 321 -8.87 10.09 -15.66
C GLN A 321 -7.81 9.79 -16.73
N LEU A 322 -6.53 9.82 -16.38
CA LEU A 322 -5.40 9.60 -17.30
C LEU A 322 -4.98 8.13 -17.39
N LEU A 323 -5.07 7.42 -16.27
CA LEU A 323 -4.70 6.02 -16.10
C LEU A 323 -5.90 5.26 -15.50
N PRO A 324 -6.93 4.94 -16.29
CA PRO A 324 -8.14 4.27 -15.81
C PRO A 324 -7.80 2.93 -15.11
N LEU A 325 -8.70 2.49 -14.22
CA LEU A 325 -8.60 1.19 -13.54
C LEU A 325 -8.92 0.03 -14.50
N THR A 326 -8.12 -0.10 -15.54
CA THR A 326 -8.17 -1.14 -16.56
C THR A 326 -6.79 -1.74 -16.77
N ARG A 327 -6.74 -2.91 -17.41
CA ARG A 327 -5.47 -3.55 -17.80
C ARG A 327 -4.56 -2.63 -18.63
N LYS A 328 -5.13 -1.88 -19.58
CA LYS A 328 -4.39 -0.96 -20.47
C LYS A 328 -4.03 0.37 -19.81
N GLY A 329 -4.75 0.78 -18.76
CA GLY A 329 -4.47 1.94 -17.95
C GLY A 329 -3.44 1.63 -16.86
N LEU A 330 -3.83 1.77 -15.59
CA LEU A 330 -2.95 1.52 -14.44
C LEU A 330 -2.39 0.08 -14.44
N GLY A 331 -3.13 -0.89 -14.95
CA GLY A 331 -2.70 -2.29 -15.05
C GLY A 331 -1.42 -2.47 -15.89
N SER A 332 -1.16 -1.62 -16.88
CA SER A 332 0.06 -1.72 -17.71
C SER A 332 1.34 -1.51 -16.88
N ILE A 333 1.30 -0.61 -15.89
CA ILE A 333 2.41 -0.36 -14.96
C ILE A 333 2.61 -1.59 -14.07
N LEU A 334 1.53 -2.19 -13.56
CA LEU A 334 1.60 -3.40 -12.74
C LEU A 334 2.14 -4.60 -13.52
N SER A 335 1.79 -4.75 -14.80
CA SER A 335 2.38 -5.78 -15.67
C SER A 335 3.88 -5.59 -15.83
N ALA A 336 4.36 -4.33 -15.94
CA ALA A 336 5.79 -4.04 -16.00
C ALA A 336 6.51 -4.40 -14.70
N THR A 337 5.93 -4.03 -13.52
CA THR A 337 6.53 -4.40 -12.22
C THR A 337 6.56 -5.90 -12.00
N ARG A 338 5.51 -6.61 -12.43
CA ARG A 338 5.45 -8.07 -12.38
C ARG A 338 6.52 -8.72 -13.26
N LYS A 339 6.70 -8.24 -14.50
CA LYS A 339 7.75 -8.71 -15.43
C LYS A 339 9.15 -8.47 -14.85
N ALA A 340 9.39 -7.29 -14.25
CA ALA A 340 10.65 -6.99 -13.58
C ALA A 340 10.98 -8.03 -12.53
N THR A 341 9.99 -8.40 -11.71
CA THR A 341 10.17 -9.37 -10.63
C THR A 341 10.44 -10.77 -11.15
N GLN A 342 9.73 -11.18 -12.23
CA GLN A 342 9.98 -12.46 -12.88
C GLN A 342 11.40 -12.54 -13.47
N ARG A 343 11.86 -11.47 -14.15
CA ARG A 343 13.23 -11.40 -14.69
C ARG A 343 14.29 -11.47 -13.60
N LEU A 344 14.08 -10.75 -12.48
CA LEU A 344 15.00 -10.82 -11.34
C LEU A 344 15.01 -12.22 -10.74
N ALA A 345 13.86 -12.84 -10.54
CA ALA A 345 13.73 -14.19 -10.01
C ALA A 345 14.43 -15.22 -10.91
N GLU A 346 14.25 -15.14 -12.23
CA GLU A 346 14.93 -16.00 -13.21
C GLU A 346 16.44 -15.84 -13.15
N LYS A 347 16.95 -14.61 -13.12
CA LYS A 347 18.38 -14.33 -13.00
C LYS A 347 18.97 -14.90 -11.72
N ILE A 348 18.32 -14.68 -10.57
CA ILE A 348 18.74 -15.19 -9.26
C ILE A 348 18.74 -16.71 -9.25
N SER A 349 17.69 -17.36 -9.75
CA SER A 349 17.58 -18.84 -9.74
C SER A 349 18.57 -19.52 -10.67
N ASN A 350 19.04 -18.84 -11.72
CA ASN A 350 20.03 -19.38 -12.65
C ASN A 350 21.48 -19.12 -12.22
N GLU A 351 21.72 -18.27 -11.21
CA GLU A 351 23.06 -17.96 -10.73
C GLU A 351 23.50 -18.97 -9.67
N PRO A 352 24.63 -19.67 -9.86
CA PRO A 352 25.11 -20.64 -8.89
C PRO A 352 25.30 -20.04 -7.48
N GLY A 353 24.82 -20.75 -6.47
CA GLY A 353 24.92 -20.32 -5.08
C GLY A 353 23.88 -19.28 -4.66
N TRP A 354 22.92 -18.95 -5.51
CA TRP A 354 21.79 -18.09 -5.16
C TRP A 354 20.48 -18.87 -5.14
N GLN A 355 19.57 -18.49 -4.25
CA GLN A 355 18.27 -19.13 -4.09
C GLN A 355 17.17 -18.08 -3.90
N ILE A 356 15.96 -18.36 -4.41
CA ILE A 356 14.74 -17.65 -4.08
C ILE A 356 13.98 -18.39 -2.97
N ILE A 357 13.30 -17.65 -2.10
CA ILE A 357 12.49 -18.26 -1.02
C ILE A 357 11.24 -18.94 -1.56
N ALA A 358 10.60 -18.31 -2.53
CA ALA A 358 9.40 -18.80 -3.21
C ALA A 358 9.23 -18.06 -4.53
N GLU A 359 8.49 -18.67 -5.46
CA GLU A 359 8.07 -18.00 -6.68
C GLU A 359 7.28 -16.73 -6.36
N PRO A 360 7.68 -15.56 -6.93
CA PRO A 360 7.00 -14.31 -6.63
C PRO A 360 5.56 -14.33 -7.15
N GLN A 361 4.62 -13.95 -6.31
CA GLN A 361 3.21 -13.84 -6.70
C GLN A 361 2.85 -12.44 -7.23
N LEU A 362 3.47 -11.40 -6.67
CA LEU A 362 3.34 -10.00 -7.10
C LEU A 362 4.72 -9.46 -7.54
N ASP A 363 5.08 -8.28 -7.10
CA ASP A 363 6.31 -7.59 -7.45
C ASP A 363 7.31 -7.49 -6.27
N ILE A 364 7.25 -8.46 -5.36
CA ILE A 364 8.19 -8.62 -4.25
C ILE A 364 8.89 -9.96 -4.39
N LEU A 365 10.22 -9.94 -4.25
CA LEU A 365 11.06 -11.12 -4.30
C LEU A 365 11.94 -11.23 -3.05
N GLY A 366 11.88 -12.38 -2.38
CA GLY A 366 12.80 -12.78 -1.32
C GLY A 366 13.83 -13.78 -1.85
N TYR A 367 15.10 -13.54 -1.56
CA TYR A 367 16.21 -14.37 -2.06
C TYR A 367 17.44 -14.28 -1.15
N PHE A 368 18.38 -15.17 -1.34
CA PHE A 368 19.61 -15.18 -0.57
C PHE A 368 20.75 -15.83 -1.35
N ILE A 369 21.99 -15.54 -0.91
CA ILE A 369 23.16 -16.26 -1.34
C ILE A 369 23.48 -17.38 -0.33
N GLU A 370 23.83 -18.54 -0.81
CA GLU A 370 24.19 -19.71 0.00
C GLU A 370 25.57 -19.54 0.63
N PRO A 371 25.71 -19.66 1.95
CA PRO A 371 27.01 -19.73 2.61
C PRO A 371 27.70 -21.06 2.35
N LYS A 372 29.05 -21.10 2.50
CA LYS A 372 29.83 -22.34 2.41
C LYS A 372 29.38 -23.37 3.44
N CYS A 373 29.13 -22.94 4.67
CA CYS A 373 28.55 -23.79 5.71
C CYS A 373 27.02 -23.54 5.74
N LYS A 374 26.25 -24.61 5.70
CA LYS A 374 24.79 -24.54 5.70
C LYS A 374 24.24 -24.23 7.12
N LYS A 375 24.67 -23.08 7.72
CA LYS A 375 24.21 -22.58 9.00
C LYS A 375 23.43 -21.28 8.81
N ILE A 376 22.35 -21.09 9.57
CA ILE A 376 21.56 -19.86 9.53
C ILE A 376 22.39 -18.65 9.95
N SER A 377 23.32 -18.79 10.92
CA SER A 377 24.22 -17.70 11.32
C SER A 377 25.10 -17.21 10.18
N ASP A 378 25.66 -18.13 9.39
CA ASP A 378 26.53 -17.81 8.26
C ASP A 378 25.73 -17.17 7.12
N LEU A 379 24.52 -17.69 6.84
CA LEU A 379 23.57 -17.09 5.90
C LEU A 379 23.23 -15.65 6.30
N ASN A 380 22.92 -15.43 7.58
CA ASN A 380 22.59 -14.11 8.12
C ASN A 380 23.77 -13.13 7.98
N HIS A 381 24.98 -13.59 8.27
CA HIS A 381 26.18 -12.77 8.14
C HIS A 381 26.39 -12.33 6.68
N LEU A 382 26.33 -13.28 5.76
CA LEU A 382 26.59 -13.05 4.34
C LEU A 382 25.57 -12.09 3.71
N ASN A 383 24.27 -12.33 3.93
CA ASN A 383 23.22 -11.48 3.37
C ASN A 383 23.23 -10.05 3.95
N LYS A 384 23.51 -9.90 5.26
CA LYS A 384 23.69 -8.59 5.88
C LYS A 384 24.89 -7.84 5.28
N LYS A 385 25.99 -8.53 4.99
CA LYS A 385 27.18 -7.93 4.40
C LYS A 385 26.92 -7.43 2.98
N ILE A 386 26.24 -8.23 2.13
CA ILE A 386 25.81 -7.81 0.80
C ILE A 386 24.91 -6.58 0.87
N PHE A 387 23.92 -6.62 1.75
CA PHE A 387 23.02 -5.49 1.99
C PHE A 387 23.79 -4.21 2.35
N GLN A 388 24.74 -4.29 3.27
CA GLN A 388 25.53 -3.12 3.71
C GLN A 388 26.36 -2.53 2.56
N ILE A 389 27.09 -3.38 1.83
CA ILE A 389 27.93 -2.94 0.70
C ILE A 389 27.08 -2.27 -0.38
N GLY A 390 25.92 -2.87 -0.71
CA GLY A 390 25.02 -2.29 -1.71
C GLY A 390 24.51 -0.89 -1.34
N MET A 391 24.30 -0.63 -0.05
CA MET A 391 23.80 0.65 0.46
C MET A 391 24.88 1.76 0.48
N GLU A 392 26.17 1.41 0.47
CA GLU A 392 27.27 2.39 0.58
C GLU A 392 27.57 3.11 -0.74
N SER A 393 27.38 2.44 -1.88
CA SER A 393 27.68 3.00 -3.19
C SER A 393 26.52 3.83 -3.75
N ARG A 394 26.78 5.08 -4.16
CA ARG A 394 25.77 5.92 -4.80
C ARG A 394 25.50 5.54 -6.25
N LYS A 395 26.52 5.18 -7.01
CA LYS A 395 26.43 4.98 -8.46
C LYS A 395 26.16 3.51 -8.82
N ASP A 396 26.94 2.62 -8.24
CA ASP A 396 26.93 1.18 -8.58
C ASP A 396 26.28 0.33 -7.49
N GLY A 397 25.65 0.97 -6.50
CA GLY A 397 24.97 0.32 -5.40
C GLY A 397 23.55 -0.09 -5.72
N PHE A 398 22.92 -0.69 -4.72
CA PHE A 398 21.51 -1.04 -4.70
C PHE A 398 20.97 -0.84 -3.28
N HIS A 399 19.69 -0.45 -3.20
CA HIS A 399 19.00 -0.22 -1.94
C HIS A 399 17.89 -1.26 -1.80
N LEU A 400 18.11 -2.26 -0.96
CA LEU A 400 17.17 -3.35 -0.70
C LEU A 400 16.57 -3.23 0.70
N SER A 401 15.83 -4.24 1.11
CA SER A 401 15.49 -4.49 2.50
C SER A 401 15.94 -5.89 2.91
N LEU A 402 16.09 -6.09 4.21
CA LEU A 402 16.26 -7.41 4.80
C LEU A 402 14.89 -7.91 5.28
N PHE A 403 14.63 -9.19 5.04
CA PHE A 403 13.45 -9.86 5.56
C PHE A 403 13.86 -10.98 6.52
N ARG A 404 13.14 -11.13 7.63
CA ARG A 404 13.40 -12.12 8.65
C ARG A 404 12.33 -13.20 8.61
N LEU A 405 12.77 -14.44 8.50
CA LEU A 405 11.93 -15.63 8.60
C LEU A 405 12.27 -16.37 9.89
N ALA A 406 11.28 -16.90 10.59
CA ALA A 406 11.51 -17.81 11.68
C ALA A 406 12.38 -19.00 11.21
N ALA A 407 13.38 -19.40 12.00
CA ALA A 407 14.33 -20.43 11.60
C ALA A 407 13.65 -21.76 11.26
N ASN A 408 12.65 -22.18 12.01
CA ASN A 408 11.88 -23.38 11.74
C ASN A 408 11.15 -23.33 10.39
N ARG A 409 10.62 -22.16 10.00
CA ARG A 409 9.98 -21.98 8.68
C ARG A 409 11.03 -22.03 7.56
N PHE A 410 12.17 -21.38 7.76
CA PHE A 410 13.27 -21.42 6.79
C PHE A 410 13.79 -22.84 6.58
N THR A 411 14.06 -23.58 7.66
CA THR A 411 14.55 -24.97 7.58
C THR A 411 13.50 -25.97 7.08
N SER A 412 12.21 -25.65 7.17
CA SER A 412 11.16 -26.45 6.53
C SER A 412 11.18 -26.32 5.00
N ILE A 413 11.66 -25.17 4.46
CA ILE A 413 11.86 -24.97 3.02
C ILE A 413 13.23 -25.51 2.58
N PHE A 414 14.27 -25.28 3.37
CA PHE A 414 15.65 -25.64 3.12
C PHE A 414 16.19 -26.54 4.25
N PRO A 415 15.84 -27.84 4.24
CA PRO A 415 16.13 -28.75 5.36
C PRO A 415 17.62 -29.05 5.55
N GLU A 416 18.46 -28.71 4.59
CA GLU A 416 19.92 -28.86 4.67
C GLU A 416 20.61 -27.83 5.57
N TYR A 417 19.86 -26.80 6.04
CA TYR A 417 20.44 -25.78 6.94
C TYR A 417 20.31 -26.15 8.40
N GLU A 418 21.39 -25.97 9.15
CA GLU A 418 21.41 -26.08 10.61
C GLU A 418 20.78 -24.82 11.24
N SER A 419 19.79 -25.02 12.12
CA SER A 419 19.11 -23.96 12.85
C SER A 419 19.86 -23.59 14.13
N ASP A 420 20.93 -22.80 13.99
CA ASP A 420 21.77 -22.29 15.09
C ASP A 420 21.36 -20.86 15.53
N CYS A 421 20.34 -20.27 14.90
CA CYS A 421 19.74 -18.98 15.22
C CYS A 421 18.22 -19.07 15.21
N SER A 422 17.53 -18.12 15.86
CA SER A 422 16.07 -18.05 15.89
C SER A 422 15.43 -17.59 14.58
N GLU A 423 16.18 -16.87 13.73
CA GLU A 423 15.69 -16.26 12.50
C GLU A 423 16.72 -16.35 11.37
N ALA A 424 16.26 -16.65 10.17
CA ALA A 424 17.00 -16.50 8.93
C ALA A 424 16.77 -15.10 8.35
N VAL A 425 17.84 -14.42 7.96
CA VAL A 425 17.82 -13.08 7.37
C VAL A 425 18.15 -13.19 5.88
N ILE A 426 17.20 -12.81 5.04
CA ILE A 426 17.32 -12.85 3.58
C ILE A 426 17.25 -11.45 2.97
N LEU A 427 17.70 -11.33 1.74
CA LEU A 427 17.53 -10.13 0.92
C LEU A 427 16.10 -10.08 0.38
N ARG A 428 15.55 -8.87 0.26
CA ARG A 428 14.21 -8.63 -0.23
C ARG A 428 14.20 -7.42 -1.15
N SER A 429 13.64 -7.60 -2.35
CA SER A 429 13.42 -6.53 -3.34
C SER A 429 11.94 -6.28 -3.55
N VAL A 430 11.57 -5.00 -3.62
CA VAL A 430 10.23 -4.50 -3.97
C VAL A 430 10.34 -3.74 -5.28
N LEU A 431 9.89 -4.34 -6.38
CA LEU A 431 10.10 -3.84 -7.73
C LEU A 431 8.88 -3.06 -8.26
N MET A 432 8.38 -2.12 -7.47
CA MET A 432 7.13 -1.42 -7.75
C MET A 432 7.21 -0.24 -8.74
N LYS A 433 8.35 -0.03 -9.41
CA LYS A 433 8.53 0.97 -10.47
C LYS A 433 8.52 0.30 -11.85
N GLU A 434 7.92 0.92 -12.85
CA GLU A 434 7.96 0.41 -14.22
C GLU A 434 9.39 0.33 -14.77
N GLU A 435 10.27 1.25 -14.36
CA GLU A 435 11.69 1.26 -14.74
C GLU A 435 12.46 0.02 -14.24
N HIS A 436 11.95 -0.69 -13.23
CA HIS A 436 12.54 -1.95 -12.81
C HIS A 436 12.51 -3.02 -13.92
N ASP A 437 11.57 -2.94 -14.88
CA ASP A 437 11.50 -3.92 -15.99
C ASP A 437 12.77 -3.91 -16.85
N SER A 438 13.32 -2.73 -17.12
CA SER A 438 14.59 -2.60 -17.85
C SER A 438 15.84 -2.76 -16.95
N PHE A 439 15.70 -2.55 -15.65
CA PHE A 439 16.82 -2.51 -14.70
C PHE A 439 17.05 -3.84 -13.94
N ALA A 440 16.11 -4.78 -13.98
CA ALA A 440 16.17 -6.01 -13.21
C ALA A 440 17.44 -6.85 -13.49
N GLY A 441 17.89 -6.85 -14.74
CA GLY A 441 19.15 -7.51 -15.13
C GLY A 441 20.36 -6.85 -14.49
N GLU A 442 20.47 -5.53 -14.56
CA GLU A 442 21.56 -4.77 -13.94
C GLU A 442 21.55 -4.89 -12.41
N LEU A 443 20.37 -4.91 -11.79
CA LEU A 443 20.26 -5.14 -10.34
C LEU A 443 20.83 -6.51 -9.96
N ALA A 444 20.51 -7.56 -10.72
CA ALA A 444 21.08 -8.89 -10.51
C ALA A 444 22.61 -8.91 -10.67
N ASP A 445 23.13 -8.31 -11.75
CA ASP A 445 24.56 -8.26 -12.03
C ASP A 445 25.35 -7.53 -10.92
N ARG A 446 24.77 -6.45 -10.37
CA ARG A 446 25.34 -5.73 -9.20
C ARG A 446 25.38 -6.59 -7.94
N LEU A 447 24.30 -7.35 -7.68
CA LEU A 447 24.23 -8.31 -6.56
C LEU A 447 25.31 -9.38 -6.68
N PHE A 448 25.45 -9.99 -7.87
CA PHE A 448 26.41 -11.04 -8.12
C PHE A 448 27.86 -10.54 -8.01
N THR A 449 28.14 -9.37 -8.60
CA THR A 449 29.46 -8.74 -8.48
C THR A 449 29.81 -8.44 -7.02
N THR A 450 28.85 -7.91 -6.24
CA THR A 450 29.09 -7.66 -4.81
C THR A 450 29.39 -8.94 -4.05
N ALA A 451 28.70 -10.04 -4.37
CA ALA A 451 28.89 -11.32 -3.71
C ALA A 451 30.25 -11.98 -4.05
N GLN A 452 30.76 -11.79 -5.27
CA GLN A 452 32.06 -12.32 -5.70
C GLN A 452 33.26 -11.75 -4.93
N HIS A 453 33.09 -10.60 -4.31
CA HIS A 453 34.08 -9.91 -3.50
C HIS A 453 34.04 -10.30 -2.01
N LEU A 454 33.19 -11.26 -1.61
CA LEU A 454 32.98 -11.72 -0.24
C LEU A 454 33.51 -13.13 0.01
#